data_4fa2165bc80acf3645a3f8586770c5f2
#
_entry.id   4fa2165bc80acf3645a3f8586770c5f2
#
_cell.length_a   1.000
_cell.length_b   1.000
_cell.length_c   1.000
_cell.angle_alpha   90.00
_cell.angle_beta   90.00
_cell.angle_gamma   90.00
#
_symmetry.space_group_name_H-M   'P 1'
#
loop_
_entity.id
_entity.type
_entity.pdbx_description
1 polymer ?
#
loop_
_entity_poly.entity_id
_entity_poly.type
_entity_poly.pdbx_seq_one_letter_code
_entity_poly.pdbx_strand_id
1 'polypeptide(L)'
;MEQISFHQENFRRRTRYTAVFLILAVVFCVVTVLNINTGNVHIPVPKILRILFLKEGAATEYNIIWKIRLPRILMAALLGGALSLSGFLLQTFFSNPIAGPFVLGISSGAKMVVALTMIVYLKYIGRFSSYTLILAAFIGSLISTGFILLMSKKVQHMASLLVGGIMIGYICSAITDFVVTFADDSDIVNLHGWSQGSFSGMSWSNIRVAAVVVGLAVLLTFFLSKPISAYQLGEAYAQSMGVNIKTFRVILILLSSILSACVTAFAGPISFVGIAVPFLARKAFGTSKPIVVIPGTFFMGAVFCMICDLIARMALAPVELNISTVTSILGAPIVIYMMIPKGGRK
;
A
#
# COMPACT_ATOMS: atom_id res chain seq x y z
N MET A 1 -3.33 44.40 -11.94
CA MET A 1 -4.40 43.38 -11.80
C MET A 1 -3.84 41.94 -11.77
N GLU A 2 -2.88 41.52 -12.62
CA GLU A 2 -2.31 40.14 -12.60
C GLU A 2 -1.64 39.71 -11.29
N GLN A 3 -0.90 40.59 -10.63
CA GLN A 3 -0.24 40.24 -9.36
C GLN A 3 -1.23 39.97 -8.22
N ILE A 4 -2.36 40.69 -8.17
CA ILE A 4 -3.42 40.49 -7.17
C ILE A 4 -4.09 39.13 -7.40
N SER A 5 -4.35 38.78 -8.66
CA SER A 5 -4.90 37.49 -9.07
C SER A 5 -3.98 36.31 -8.67
N PHE A 6 -2.67 36.42 -8.88
CA PHE A 6 -1.67 35.40 -8.54
C PHE A 6 -1.57 35.15 -7.01
N HIS A 7 -1.59 36.22 -6.20
CA HIS A 7 -1.59 36.09 -4.74
C HIS A 7 -2.87 35.46 -4.22
N GLN A 8 -4.02 35.81 -4.76
CA GLN A 8 -5.30 35.21 -4.38
C GLN A 8 -5.36 33.73 -4.75
N GLU A 9 -4.86 33.36 -5.92
CA GLU A 9 -4.84 31.96 -6.36
C GLU A 9 -3.89 31.11 -5.49
N ASN A 10 -2.70 31.61 -5.16
CA ASN A 10 -1.77 30.94 -4.26
C ASN A 10 -2.33 30.80 -2.84
N PHE A 11 -3.02 31.81 -2.33
CA PHE A 11 -3.70 31.76 -1.05
C PHE A 11 -4.78 30.67 -1.05
N ARG A 12 -5.65 30.66 -2.06
CA ARG A 12 -6.71 29.65 -2.23
C ARG A 12 -6.15 28.24 -2.31
N ARG A 13 -5.05 28.04 -3.03
CA ARG A 13 -4.35 26.74 -3.12
C ARG A 13 -3.82 26.31 -1.77
N ARG A 14 -3.12 27.19 -1.04
CA ARG A 14 -2.58 26.88 0.31
C ARG A 14 -3.72 26.56 1.29
N THR A 15 -4.78 27.34 1.32
CA THR A 15 -5.96 27.10 2.17
C THR A 15 -6.57 25.73 1.88
N ARG A 16 -6.68 25.35 0.59
CA ARG A 16 -7.17 24.02 0.21
C ARG A 16 -6.25 22.89 0.73
N TYR A 17 -4.93 23.04 0.62
CA TYR A 17 -3.99 22.02 1.11
C TYR A 17 -4.13 21.85 2.63
N THR A 18 -4.13 22.96 3.36
CA THR A 18 -4.28 22.94 4.82
C THR A 18 -5.63 22.33 5.22
N ALA A 19 -6.71 22.72 4.56
CA ALA A 19 -8.05 22.17 4.83
C ALA A 19 -8.11 20.66 4.59
N VAL A 20 -7.54 20.14 3.49
CA VAL A 20 -7.54 18.72 3.21
C VAL A 20 -6.68 17.96 4.22
N PHE A 21 -5.50 18.47 4.61
CA PHE A 21 -4.69 17.82 5.65
C PHE A 21 -5.39 17.83 7.02
N LEU A 22 -6.07 18.91 7.39
CA LEU A 22 -6.86 18.96 8.62
C LEU A 22 -8.02 17.97 8.59
N ILE A 23 -8.75 17.88 7.50
CA ILE A 23 -9.82 16.89 7.32
C ILE A 23 -9.25 15.48 7.46
N LEU A 24 -8.14 15.18 6.77
CA LEU A 24 -7.50 13.87 6.86
C LEU A 24 -7.04 13.56 8.30
N ALA A 25 -6.49 14.53 9.02
CA ALA A 25 -6.08 14.36 10.41
C ALA A 25 -7.29 14.08 11.33
N VAL A 26 -8.38 14.83 11.16
CA VAL A 26 -9.61 14.60 11.92
C VAL A 26 -10.19 13.21 11.60
N VAL A 27 -10.29 12.85 10.32
CA VAL A 27 -10.80 11.53 9.91
C VAL A 27 -9.89 10.41 10.44
N PHE A 28 -8.57 10.59 10.39
CA PHE A 28 -7.61 9.64 10.97
C PHE A 28 -7.85 9.42 12.46
N CYS A 29 -8.01 10.49 13.23
CA CYS A 29 -8.32 10.41 14.66
C CYS A 29 -9.66 9.71 14.92
N VAL A 30 -10.71 10.09 14.20
CA VAL A 30 -12.05 9.49 14.34
C VAL A 30 -12.00 7.99 14.00
N VAL A 31 -11.39 7.63 12.87
CA VAL A 31 -11.28 6.23 12.46
C VAL A 31 -10.41 5.42 13.44
N THR A 32 -9.36 6.03 14.00
CA THR A 32 -8.55 5.38 15.05
C THR A 32 -9.39 5.09 16.30
N VAL A 33 -10.15 6.07 16.79
CA VAL A 33 -11.05 5.88 17.93
C VAL A 33 -12.10 4.81 17.65
N LEU A 34 -12.73 4.85 16.46
CA LEU A 34 -13.68 3.83 16.04
C LEU A 34 -13.05 2.44 16.04
N ASN A 35 -11.86 2.29 15.43
CA ASN A 35 -11.15 1.02 15.37
C ASN A 35 -10.74 0.47 16.74
N ILE A 36 -10.38 1.35 17.69
CA ILE A 36 -10.05 0.92 19.06
C ILE A 36 -11.31 0.52 19.81
N ASN A 37 -12.43 1.24 19.62
CA ASN A 37 -13.68 0.99 20.33
C ASN A 37 -14.43 -0.25 19.81
N THR A 38 -14.40 -0.48 18.50
CA THR A 38 -15.15 -1.56 17.85
C THR A 38 -14.37 -2.88 17.84
N GLY A 39 -15.08 -3.97 18.07
CA GLY A 39 -14.55 -5.34 18.08
C GLY A 39 -15.46 -6.28 18.86
N ASN A 40 -15.20 -7.58 18.82
CA ASN A 40 -16.04 -8.61 19.45
C ASN A 40 -16.18 -8.45 20.98
N VAL A 41 -15.21 -7.78 21.63
CA VAL A 41 -15.29 -7.43 23.07
C VAL A 41 -15.54 -5.94 23.17
N HIS A 42 -16.68 -5.55 23.75
CA HIS A 42 -17.02 -4.15 23.96
C HIS A 42 -16.29 -3.61 25.20
N ILE A 43 -15.46 -2.57 25.01
CA ILE A 43 -14.74 -1.89 26.08
C ILE A 43 -15.19 -0.42 26.07
N PRO A 44 -15.75 0.11 27.15
CA PRO A 44 -16.23 1.50 27.21
C PRO A 44 -15.10 2.51 26.97
N VAL A 45 -15.41 3.59 26.24
CA VAL A 45 -14.41 4.62 25.87
C VAL A 45 -13.63 5.18 27.06
N PRO A 46 -14.24 5.52 28.24
CA PRO A 46 -13.48 5.99 29.38
C PRO A 46 -12.44 4.98 29.88
N LYS A 47 -12.74 3.68 29.75
CA LYS A 47 -11.85 2.61 30.17
C LYS A 47 -10.70 2.45 29.15
N ILE A 48 -10.98 2.62 27.85
CA ILE A 48 -9.95 2.65 26.79
C ILE A 48 -8.94 3.76 27.09
N LEU A 49 -9.39 4.96 27.42
CA LEU A 49 -8.51 6.09 27.73
C LEU A 49 -7.64 5.80 28.96
N ARG A 50 -8.21 5.20 30.05
CA ARG A 50 -7.42 4.79 31.21
C ARG A 50 -6.35 3.76 30.85
N ILE A 51 -6.70 2.75 30.04
CA ILE A 51 -5.76 1.72 29.61
C ILE A 51 -4.65 2.32 28.74
N LEU A 52 -4.96 3.27 27.86
CA LEU A 52 -3.99 3.89 26.96
C LEU A 52 -3.02 4.81 27.70
N PHE A 53 -3.52 5.68 28.58
CA PHE A 53 -2.71 6.73 29.22
C PHE A 53 -2.19 6.34 30.60
N LEU A 54 -2.98 5.62 31.40
CA LEU A 54 -2.61 5.26 32.77
C LEU A 54 -2.15 3.82 32.91
N LYS A 55 -2.31 2.99 31.84
CA LYS A 55 -2.04 1.55 31.85
C LYS A 55 -2.81 0.77 32.92
N GLU A 56 -3.94 1.32 33.39
CA GLU A 56 -4.83 0.74 34.39
C GLU A 56 -5.99 0.01 33.71
N GLY A 57 -6.25 -1.23 34.12
CA GLY A 57 -7.36 -2.05 33.64
C GLY A 57 -7.16 -3.53 33.90
N ALA A 58 -8.20 -4.34 33.64
CA ALA A 58 -8.06 -5.80 33.70
C ALA A 58 -7.03 -6.28 32.67
N ALA A 59 -6.22 -7.28 33.07
CA ALA A 59 -5.16 -7.81 32.23
C ALA A 59 -5.64 -8.24 30.82
N THR A 60 -6.85 -8.79 30.74
CA THR A 60 -7.48 -9.18 29.47
C THR A 60 -7.73 -7.99 28.55
N GLU A 61 -8.34 -6.91 29.07
CA GLU A 61 -8.66 -5.72 28.29
C GLU A 61 -7.40 -4.96 27.85
N TYR A 62 -6.41 -4.89 28.75
CA TYR A 62 -5.09 -4.35 28.45
C TYR A 62 -4.45 -5.10 27.28
N ASN A 63 -4.45 -6.45 27.32
CA ASN A 63 -3.90 -7.27 26.24
C ASN A 63 -4.67 -7.08 24.93
N ILE A 64 -6.00 -6.98 24.95
CA ILE A 64 -6.83 -6.74 23.77
C ILE A 64 -6.43 -5.41 23.10
N ILE A 65 -6.32 -4.34 23.88
CA ILE A 65 -6.00 -3.02 23.34
C ILE A 65 -4.54 -2.97 22.87
N TRP A 66 -3.59 -3.32 23.73
CA TRP A 66 -2.16 -3.12 23.46
C TRP A 66 -1.53 -4.19 22.58
N LYS A 67 -2.01 -5.45 22.62
CA LYS A 67 -1.39 -6.55 21.84
C LYS A 67 -2.16 -6.92 20.59
N ILE A 68 -3.45 -6.54 20.47
CA ILE A 68 -4.28 -6.90 19.33
C ILE A 68 -4.71 -5.67 18.54
N ARG A 69 -5.48 -4.73 19.18
CA ARG A 69 -6.11 -3.62 18.45
C ARG A 69 -5.10 -2.59 17.97
N LEU A 70 -4.24 -2.09 18.84
CA LEU A 70 -3.25 -1.06 18.46
C LEU A 70 -2.28 -1.52 17.38
N PRO A 71 -1.64 -2.71 17.48
CA PRO A 71 -0.77 -3.18 16.42
C PRO A 71 -1.48 -3.32 15.08
N ARG A 72 -2.71 -3.84 15.05
CA ARG A 72 -3.52 -3.97 13.84
C ARG A 72 -3.80 -2.62 13.19
N ILE A 73 -4.25 -1.63 13.95
CA ILE A 73 -4.56 -0.28 13.47
C ILE A 73 -3.32 0.41 12.91
N LEU A 74 -2.21 0.36 13.65
CA LEU A 74 -0.95 0.98 13.24
C LEU A 74 -0.41 0.33 11.97
N MET A 75 -0.50 -0.99 11.83
CA MET A 75 -0.10 -1.69 10.62
C MET A 75 -1.02 -1.36 9.45
N ALA A 76 -2.34 -1.30 9.65
CA ALA A 76 -3.28 -0.89 8.60
C ALA A 76 -2.97 0.52 8.09
N ALA A 77 -2.68 1.46 8.99
CA ALA A 77 -2.28 2.83 8.63
C ALA A 77 -0.95 2.86 7.88
N LEU A 78 0.08 2.22 8.43
CA LEU A 78 1.43 2.23 7.88
C LEU A 78 1.49 1.56 6.50
N LEU A 79 0.92 0.36 6.37
CA LEU A 79 0.94 -0.40 5.13
C LEU A 79 -0.01 0.18 4.08
N GLY A 80 -1.15 0.75 4.49
CA GLY A 80 -2.06 1.47 3.60
C GLY A 80 -1.40 2.70 2.97
N GLY A 81 -0.69 3.48 3.79
CA GLY A 81 0.13 4.60 3.31
C GLY A 81 1.24 4.16 2.37
N ALA A 82 1.97 3.09 2.74
CA ALA A 82 3.05 2.52 1.94
C ALA A 82 2.56 2.06 0.55
N LEU A 83 1.46 1.30 0.51
CA LEU A 83 0.91 0.79 -0.75
C LEU A 83 0.42 1.91 -1.67
N SER A 84 -0.21 2.93 -1.09
CA SER A 84 -0.65 4.11 -1.83
C SER A 84 0.52 4.89 -2.42
N LEU A 85 1.58 5.08 -1.65
CA LEU A 85 2.78 5.75 -2.12
C LEU A 85 3.52 4.94 -3.18
N SER A 86 3.60 3.61 -3.02
CA SER A 86 4.11 2.69 -4.04
C SER A 86 3.36 2.89 -5.37
N GLY A 87 2.03 2.94 -5.32
CA GLY A 87 1.20 3.22 -6.48
C GLY A 87 1.47 4.59 -7.12
N PHE A 88 1.62 5.64 -6.31
CA PHE A 88 1.99 6.97 -6.82
C PHE A 88 3.32 6.96 -7.58
N LEU A 89 4.33 6.25 -7.07
CA LEU A 89 5.64 6.12 -7.73
C LEU A 89 5.52 5.41 -9.07
N LEU A 90 4.75 4.32 -9.14
CA LEU A 90 4.54 3.59 -10.40
C LEU A 90 3.70 4.37 -11.41
N GLN A 91 2.66 5.06 -10.97
CA GLN A 91 1.90 5.96 -11.84
C GLN A 91 2.77 7.06 -12.42
N THR A 92 3.71 7.57 -11.63
CA THR A 92 4.69 8.56 -12.10
C THR A 92 5.66 7.92 -13.10
N PHE A 93 6.22 6.76 -12.78
CA PHE A 93 7.17 6.05 -13.63
C PHE A 93 6.60 5.68 -14.99
N PHE A 94 5.38 5.10 -15.02
CA PHE A 94 4.71 4.70 -16.25
C PHE A 94 3.99 5.86 -16.96
N SER A 95 3.93 7.04 -16.36
CA SER A 95 3.07 8.16 -16.79
C SER A 95 1.63 7.68 -17.06
N ASN A 96 1.16 6.71 -16.27
CA ASN A 96 -0.13 6.04 -16.41
C ASN A 96 -0.87 5.98 -15.08
N PRO A 97 -2.05 6.58 -14.96
CA PRO A 97 -2.78 6.66 -13.70
C PRO A 97 -3.32 5.31 -13.20
N ILE A 98 -3.40 4.28 -14.06
CA ILE A 98 -3.85 2.93 -13.69
C ILE A 98 -2.69 1.99 -13.34
N ALA A 99 -1.44 2.44 -13.42
CA ALA A 99 -0.31 1.63 -13.02
C ALA A 99 -0.31 1.43 -11.49
N GLY A 100 -0.08 0.21 -11.07
CA GLY A 100 -0.02 -0.15 -9.66
C GLY A 100 0.90 -1.33 -9.39
N PRO A 101 1.27 -1.57 -8.13
CA PRO A 101 2.22 -2.63 -7.76
C PRO A 101 1.77 -4.03 -8.18
N PHE A 102 0.47 -4.26 -8.19
CA PHE A 102 -0.11 -5.53 -8.61
C PHE A 102 0.20 -5.88 -10.07
N VAL A 103 0.22 -4.86 -10.95
CA VAL A 103 0.45 -5.04 -12.39
C VAL A 103 1.89 -5.45 -12.70
N LEU A 104 2.85 -5.14 -11.82
CA LEU A 104 4.26 -5.52 -12.00
C LEU A 104 4.60 -6.95 -11.57
N GLY A 105 3.60 -7.77 -11.21
CA GLY A 105 3.83 -9.14 -10.76
C GLY A 105 4.51 -9.26 -9.39
N ILE A 106 4.68 -8.16 -8.65
CA ILE A 106 5.34 -8.14 -7.33
C ILE A 106 4.59 -9.05 -6.35
N SER A 107 3.27 -8.93 -6.31
CA SER A 107 2.42 -9.77 -5.45
C SER A 107 2.37 -11.24 -5.90
N SER A 108 2.41 -11.50 -7.22
CA SER A 108 2.45 -12.86 -7.77
C SER A 108 3.77 -13.56 -7.43
N GLY A 109 4.90 -12.83 -7.51
CA GLY A 109 6.20 -13.34 -7.09
C GLY A 109 6.27 -13.64 -5.60
N ALA A 110 5.69 -12.76 -4.78
CA ALA A 110 5.54 -13.03 -3.35
C ALA A 110 4.75 -14.31 -3.09
N LYS A 111 3.57 -14.46 -3.72
CA LYS A 111 2.72 -15.63 -3.59
C LYS A 111 3.42 -16.91 -4.04
N MET A 112 4.18 -16.86 -5.12
CA MET A 112 4.95 -17.99 -5.63
C MET A 112 5.98 -18.50 -4.60
N VAL A 113 6.79 -17.61 -4.03
CA VAL A 113 7.81 -18.02 -3.04
C VAL A 113 7.17 -18.44 -1.72
N VAL A 114 6.06 -17.82 -1.31
CA VAL A 114 5.28 -18.26 -0.15
C VAL A 114 4.68 -19.67 -0.37
N ALA A 115 4.12 -19.95 -1.55
CA ALA A 115 3.61 -21.27 -1.89
C ALA A 115 4.71 -22.33 -1.86
N LEU A 116 5.87 -22.04 -2.47
CA LEU A 116 7.04 -22.90 -2.40
C LEU A 116 7.48 -23.15 -0.95
N THR A 117 7.46 -22.13 -0.12
CA THR A 117 7.82 -22.23 1.29
C THR A 117 6.80 -23.06 2.08
N MET A 118 5.50 -22.82 1.90
CA MET A 118 4.45 -23.53 2.60
C MET A 118 4.40 -25.01 2.21
N ILE A 119 4.46 -25.31 0.91
CA ILE A 119 4.19 -26.65 0.38
C ILE A 119 5.45 -27.50 0.35
N VAL A 120 6.62 -26.93 -0.06
CA VAL A 120 7.85 -27.70 -0.21
C VAL A 120 8.66 -27.71 1.09
N TYR A 121 8.94 -26.52 1.65
CA TYR A 121 9.82 -26.40 2.83
C TYR A 121 9.22 -27.04 4.08
N LEU A 122 7.89 -26.90 4.31
CA LEU A 122 7.21 -27.52 5.45
C LEU A 122 7.24 -29.04 5.45
N LYS A 123 7.12 -29.65 4.29
CA LYS A 123 7.15 -31.11 4.12
C LYS A 123 8.48 -31.72 4.61
N TYR A 124 9.57 -30.95 4.59
CA TYR A 124 10.91 -31.42 4.97
C TYR A 124 11.35 -30.96 6.36
N ILE A 125 10.87 -29.82 6.89
CA ILE A 125 11.41 -29.19 8.12
C ILE A 125 10.38 -29.11 9.26
N GLY A 126 9.09 -29.26 8.97
CA GLY A 126 8.03 -29.52 9.95
C GLY A 126 7.55 -28.36 10.81
N ARG A 127 8.24 -27.22 10.86
CA ARG A 127 7.81 -26.02 11.62
C ARG A 127 8.26 -24.74 10.92
N PHE A 128 7.37 -23.74 10.83
CA PHE A 128 7.75 -22.41 10.37
C PHE A 128 7.25 -21.32 11.33
N SER A 129 7.99 -20.23 11.34
CA SER A 129 7.59 -19.00 12.02
C SER A 129 6.87 -18.09 11.04
N SER A 130 5.98 -17.23 11.53
CA SER A 130 5.38 -16.15 10.72
C SER A 130 6.46 -15.30 10.01
N TYR A 131 7.64 -15.16 10.61
CA TYR A 131 8.77 -14.46 10.00
C TYR A 131 9.31 -15.16 8.73
N THR A 132 9.25 -16.48 8.65
CA THR A 132 9.67 -17.23 7.46
C THR A 132 8.80 -16.87 6.26
N LEU A 133 7.49 -16.77 6.44
CA LEU A 133 6.57 -16.37 5.37
C LEU A 133 6.75 -14.89 4.97
N ILE A 134 7.02 -14.01 5.93
CA ILE A 134 7.33 -12.61 5.66
C ILE A 134 8.60 -12.50 4.80
N LEU A 135 9.66 -13.21 5.15
CA LEU A 135 10.91 -13.25 4.38
C LEU A 135 10.69 -13.87 2.99
N ALA A 136 9.96 -14.98 2.89
CA ALA A 136 9.62 -15.62 1.63
C ALA A 136 8.87 -14.67 0.69
N ALA A 137 7.84 -13.99 1.19
CA ALA A 137 7.07 -13.01 0.42
C ALA A 137 7.94 -11.83 -0.03
N PHE A 138 8.81 -11.33 0.85
CA PHE A 138 9.73 -10.25 0.53
C PHE A 138 10.72 -10.64 -0.56
N ILE A 139 11.34 -11.83 -0.44
CA ILE A 139 12.25 -12.37 -1.46
C ILE A 139 11.53 -12.55 -2.80
N GLY A 140 10.33 -13.14 -2.81
CA GLY A 140 9.54 -13.33 -4.03
C GLY A 140 9.21 -12.01 -4.72
N SER A 141 8.84 -11.00 -3.95
CA SER A 141 8.62 -9.63 -4.45
C SER A 141 9.89 -9.03 -5.08
N LEU A 142 11.05 -9.22 -4.44
CA LEU A 142 12.33 -8.72 -4.95
C LEU A 142 12.78 -9.47 -6.22
N ILE A 143 12.52 -10.77 -6.33
CA ILE A 143 12.79 -11.55 -7.55
C ILE A 143 12.01 -10.95 -8.73
N SER A 144 10.69 -10.76 -8.59
CA SER A 144 9.87 -10.13 -9.63
C SER A 144 10.36 -8.72 -9.96
N THR A 145 10.72 -7.93 -8.97
CA THR A 145 11.31 -6.60 -9.16
C THR A 145 12.61 -6.66 -9.94
N GLY A 146 13.47 -7.62 -9.63
CA GLY A 146 14.73 -7.85 -10.33
C GLY A 146 14.52 -8.10 -11.82
N PHE A 147 13.55 -8.94 -12.20
CA PHE A 147 13.17 -9.16 -13.58
C PHE A 147 12.70 -7.88 -14.27
N ILE A 148 11.84 -7.09 -13.61
CA ILE A 148 11.40 -5.79 -14.16
C ILE A 148 12.57 -4.84 -14.38
N LEU A 149 13.50 -4.78 -13.44
CA LEU A 149 14.71 -3.94 -13.56
C LEU A 149 15.63 -4.40 -14.69
N LEU A 150 15.78 -5.70 -14.87
CA LEU A 150 16.55 -6.25 -16.01
C LEU A 150 15.88 -5.91 -17.35
N MET A 151 14.55 -6.05 -17.43
CA MET A 151 13.79 -5.68 -18.62
C MET A 151 13.84 -4.17 -18.89
N SER A 152 13.77 -3.34 -17.86
CA SER A 152 13.78 -1.87 -18.00
C SER A 152 15.05 -1.32 -18.63
N LYS A 153 16.16 -2.09 -18.58
CA LYS A 153 17.42 -1.74 -19.26
C LYS A 153 17.39 -2.02 -20.77
N LYS A 154 16.55 -2.97 -21.22
CA LYS A 154 16.50 -3.43 -22.60
C LYS A 154 15.29 -2.89 -23.37
N VAL A 155 14.20 -2.60 -22.69
CA VAL A 155 12.93 -2.17 -23.27
C VAL A 155 12.85 -0.64 -23.29
N GLN A 156 12.59 -0.07 -24.46
CA GLN A 156 12.51 1.39 -24.65
C GLN A 156 11.10 1.95 -24.36
N HIS A 157 10.06 1.14 -24.60
CA HIS A 157 8.68 1.58 -24.48
C HIS A 157 8.07 1.19 -23.11
N MET A 158 7.50 2.15 -22.41
CA MET A 158 6.86 1.93 -21.10
C MET A 158 5.70 0.93 -21.16
N ALA A 159 4.93 0.91 -22.27
CA ALA A 159 3.86 -0.07 -22.47
C ALA A 159 4.39 -1.51 -22.51
N SER A 160 5.52 -1.75 -23.20
CA SER A 160 6.14 -3.09 -23.26
C SER A 160 6.67 -3.54 -21.91
N LEU A 161 7.15 -2.62 -21.07
CA LEU A 161 7.60 -2.95 -19.72
C LEU A 161 6.40 -3.31 -18.81
N LEU A 162 5.26 -2.64 -18.98
CA LEU A 162 4.02 -2.96 -18.27
C LEU A 162 3.54 -4.37 -18.65
N VAL A 163 3.49 -4.68 -19.94
CA VAL A 163 3.14 -6.03 -20.43
C VAL A 163 4.12 -7.07 -19.88
N GLY A 164 5.42 -6.77 -19.86
CA GLY A 164 6.44 -7.64 -19.27
C GLY A 164 6.17 -7.95 -17.80
N GLY A 165 5.76 -6.95 -17.01
CA GLY A 165 5.34 -7.15 -15.62
C GLY A 165 4.14 -8.09 -15.47
N ILE A 166 3.15 -7.93 -16.33
CA ILE A 166 1.98 -8.81 -16.38
C ILE A 166 2.40 -10.25 -16.72
N MET A 167 3.28 -10.43 -17.70
CA MET A 167 3.77 -11.76 -18.11
C MET A 167 4.58 -12.44 -16.99
N ILE A 168 5.40 -11.69 -16.26
CA ILE A 168 6.09 -12.19 -15.06
C ILE A 168 5.05 -12.65 -14.01
N GLY A 169 3.98 -11.87 -13.81
CA GLY A 169 2.87 -12.25 -12.94
C GLY A 169 2.24 -13.57 -13.33
N TYR A 170 1.98 -13.80 -14.62
CA TYR A 170 1.46 -15.07 -15.13
C TYR A 170 2.43 -16.24 -14.95
N ILE A 171 3.72 -16.04 -15.18
CA ILE A 171 4.74 -17.07 -14.95
C ILE A 171 4.76 -17.46 -13.46
N CYS A 172 4.79 -16.49 -12.56
CA CYS A 172 4.75 -16.75 -11.12
C CYS A 172 3.47 -17.48 -10.71
N SER A 173 2.32 -17.10 -11.29
CA SER A 173 1.05 -17.78 -11.03
C SER A 173 1.07 -19.22 -11.52
N ALA A 174 1.55 -19.48 -12.73
CA ALA A 174 1.65 -20.82 -13.29
C ALA A 174 2.57 -21.73 -12.43
N ILE A 175 3.70 -21.20 -11.94
CA ILE A 175 4.57 -21.93 -11.01
C ILE A 175 3.83 -22.21 -9.68
N THR A 176 3.08 -21.23 -9.17
CA THR A 176 2.27 -21.42 -7.96
C THR A 176 1.24 -22.52 -8.13
N ASP A 177 0.50 -22.50 -9.23
CA ASP A 177 -0.54 -23.47 -9.53
C ASP A 177 0.04 -24.88 -9.72
N PHE A 178 1.21 -24.98 -10.36
CA PHE A 178 1.95 -26.23 -10.46
C PHE A 178 2.33 -26.80 -9.08
N VAL A 179 2.85 -25.96 -8.18
CA VAL A 179 3.22 -26.40 -6.82
C VAL A 179 1.99 -26.79 -6.00
N VAL A 180 0.88 -26.04 -6.15
CA VAL A 180 -0.40 -26.32 -5.47
C VAL A 180 -0.99 -27.68 -5.88
N THR A 181 -0.71 -28.16 -7.09
CA THR A 181 -1.17 -29.49 -7.54
C THR A 181 -0.63 -30.65 -6.67
N PHE A 182 0.50 -30.44 -5.99
CA PHE A 182 1.12 -31.43 -5.10
C PHE A 182 0.94 -31.11 -3.60
N ALA A 183 0.11 -30.15 -3.28
CA ALA A 183 -0.13 -29.67 -1.92
C ALA A 183 -1.23 -30.49 -1.22
N ASP A 184 -1.16 -30.55 0.09
CA ASP A 184 -2.24 -31.04 0.92
C ASP A 184 -3.35 -29.97 1.04
N ASP A 185 -4.60 -30.41 1.27
CA ASP A 185 -5.76 -29.52 1.35
C ASP A 185 -5.57 -28.38 2.39
N SER A 186 -4.92 -28.69 3.52
CA SER A 186 -4.61 -27.72 4.56
C SER A 186 -3.69 -26.60 4.07
N ASP A 187 -2.71 -26.93 3.22
CA ASP A 187 -1.77 -25.96 2.68
C ASP A 187 -2.43 -25.07 1.64
N ILE A 188 -3.33 -25.63 0.84
CA ILE A 188 -4.15 -24.89 -0.14
C ILE A 188 -5.00 -23.85 0.60
N VAL A 189 -5.70 -24.26 1.67
CA VAL A 189 -6.53 -23.36 2.49
C VAL A 189 -5.69 -22.26 3.12
N ASN A 190 -4.53 -22.60 3.68
CA ASN A 190 -3.63 -21.64 4.30
C ASN A 190 -3.06 -20.63 3.28
N LEU A 191 -2.63 -21.10 2.11
CA LEU A 191 -2.14 -20.27 1.01
C LEU A 191 -3.24 -19.35 0.47
N HIS A 192 -4.46 -19.89 0.33
CA HIS A 192 -5.61 -19.09 -0.09
C HIS A 192 -5.89 -17.99 0.94
N GLY A 193 -5.99 -18.32 2.23
CA GLY A 193 -6.19 -17.35 3.31
C GLY A 193 -5.11 -16.25 3.32
N TRP A 194 -3.84 -16.63 3.21
CA TRP A 194 -2.74 -15.68 3.12
C TRP A 194 -2.87 -14.76 1.88
N SER A 195 -3.26 -15.32 0.73
CA SER A 195 -3.38 -14.57 -0.53
C SER A 195 -4.52 -13.56 -0.57
N GLN A 196 -5.45 -13.64 0.37
CA GLN A 196 -6.57 -12.69 0.51
C GLN A 196 -6.20 -11.44 1.31
N GLY A 197 -5.07 -11.49 2.02
CA GLY A 197 -4.58 -10.40 2.85
C GLY A 197 -5.33 -10.21 4.16
N SER A 198 -4.60 -9.82 5.20
CA SER A 198 -5.17 -9.53 6.51
C SER A 198 -4.23 -8.67 7.34
N PHE A 199 -4.79 -7.79 8.17
CA PHE A 199 -4.06 -7.08 9.23
C PHE A 199 -4.17 -7.78 10.59
N SER A 200 -4.79 -8.97 10.65
CA SER A 200 -4.89 -9.76 11.86
C SER A 200 -3.53 -10.36 12.25
N GLY A 201 -3.33 -10.61 13.55
CA GLY A 201 -2.09 -11.23 14.06
C GLY A 201 -0.85 -10.34 14.03
N MET A 202 -0.97 -9.05 13.76
CA MET A 202 0.15 -8.10 13.78
C MET A 202 0.68 -7.88 15.19
N SER A 203 2.00 -7.80 15.31
CA SER A 203 2.72 -7.59 16.57
C SER A 203 3.52 -6.28 16.57
N TRP A 204 3.94 -5.82 17.75
CA TRP A 204 4.81 -4.65 17.89
C TRP A 204 6.17 -4.82 17.20
N SER A 205 6.69 -6.05 17.12
CA SER A 205 7.93 -6.33 16.37
C SER A 205 7.72 -6.15 14.87
N ASN A 206 6.58 -6.57 14.34
CA ASN A 206 6.22 -6.34 12.92
C ASN A 206 6.13 -4.84 12.61
N ILE A 207 5.47 -4.05 13.51
CA ILE A 207 5.38 -2.60 13.37
C ILE A 207 6.76 -1.96 13.33
N ARG A 208 7.67 -2.34 14.23
CA ARG A 208 9.03 -1.75 14.25
C ARG A 208 9.77 -1.98 12.95
N VAL A 209 9.75 -3.20 12.42
CA VAL A 209 10.40 -3.52 11.15
C VAL A 209 9.74 -2.77 9.99
N ALA A 210 8.41 -2.84 9.89
CA ALA A 210 7.67 -2.15 8.83
C ALA A 210 7.86 -0.62 8.91
N ALA A 211 7.84 -0.03 10.11
CA ALA A 211 8.04 1.40 10.30
C ALA A 211 9.41 1.89 9.85
N VAL A 212 10.47 1.12 10.10
CA VAL A 212 11.82 1.44 9.61
C VAL A 212 11.87 1.39 8.09
N VAL A 213 11.40 0.29 7.49
CA VAL A 213 11.43 0.10 6.02
C VAL A 213 10.59 1.16 5.32
N VAL A 214 9.34 1.33 5.76
CA VAL A 214 8.40 2.30 5.16
C VAL A 214 8.87 3.72 5.44
N GLY A 215 9.30 4.04 6.65
CA GLY A 215 9.78 5.37 7.03
C GLY A 215 10.97 5.82 6.18
N LEU A 216 11.97 4.95 5.99
CA LEU A 216 13.10 5.23 5.10
C LEU A 216 12.66 5.42 3.65
N ALA A 217 11.79 4.56 3.12
CA ALA A 217 11.31 4.66 1.75
C ALA A 217 10.47 5.93 1.53
N VAL A 218 9.63 6.31 2.48
CA VAL A 218 8.84 7.57 2.44
C VAL A 218 9.77 8.78 2.47
N LEU A 219 10.77 8.78 3.36
CA LEU A 219 11.74 9.86 3.45
C LEU A 219 12.52 10.03 2.13
N LEU A 220 13.04 8.95 1.57
CA LEU A 220 13.73 8.96 0.28
C LEU A 220 12.80 9.45 -0.84
N THR A 221 11.55 8.98 -0.87
CA THR A 221 10.55 9.44 -1.84
C THR A 221 10.29 10.94 -1.71
N PHE A 222 10.24 11.47 -0.49
CA PHE A 222 10.05 12.90 -0.25
C PHE A 222 11.21 13.74 -0.79
N PHE A 223 12.46 13.29 -0.63
CA PHE A 223 13.63 13.96 -1.22
C PHE A 223 13.60 13.93 -2.76
N LEU A 224 12.97 12.95 -3.37
CA LEU A 224 12.78 12.88 -4.81
C LEU A 224 11.66 13.79 -5.34
N SER A 225 10.98 14.57 -4.50
CA SER A 225 9.85 15.42 -4.92
C SER A 225 10.20 16.38 -6.06
N LYS A 226 11.41 16.98 -6.09
CA LYS A 226 11.87 17.84 -7.16
C LYS A 226 12.14 17.09 -8.47
N PRO A 227 12.95 16.00 -8.49
CA PRO A 227 13.11 15.16 -9.67
C PRO A 227 11.79 14.59 -10.21
N ILE A 228 10.87 14.15 -9.33
CA ILE A 228 9.53 13.68 -9.72
C ILE A 228 8.75 14.80 -10.42
N SER A 229 8.79 16.03 -9.90
CA SER A 229 8.12 17.18 -10.51
C SER A 229 8.65 17.47 -11.91
N ALA A 230 9.97 17.43 -12.11
CA ALA A 230 10.59 17.59 -13.41
C ALA A 230 10.20 16.46 -14.39
N TYR A 231 10.19 15.21 -13.92
CA TYR A 231 9.85 14.04 -14.71
C TYR A 231 8.38 14.04 -15.18
N GLN A 232 7.47 14.57 -14.36
CA GLN A 232 6.05 14.74 -14.74
C GLN A 232 5.83 15.73 -15.89
N LEU A 233 6.78 16.64 -16.14
CA LEU A 233 6.77 17.57 -17.28
C LEU A 233 7.35 16.97 -18.56
N GLY A 234 7.89 15.76 -18.47
CA GLY A 234 8.49 15.02 -19.57
C GLY A 234 9.97 14.69 -19.35
N GLU A 235 10.43 13.57 -19.92
CA GLU A 235 11.78 13.08 -19.71
C GLU A 235 12.85 14.00 -20.27
N ALA A 236 12.62 14.57 -21.45
CA ALA A 236 13.55 15.54 -22.05
C ALA A 236 13.72 16.78 -21.16
N TYR A 237 12.63 17.27 -20.57
CA TYR A 237 12.67 18.38 -19.64
C TYR A 237 13.42 18.00 -18.34
N ALA A 238 13.15 16.83 -17.76
CA ALA A 238 13.87 16.38 -16.57
C ALA A 238 15.37 16.22 -16.84
N GLN A 239 15.75 15.73 -18.02
CA GLN A 239 17.14 15.59 -18.42
C GLN A 239 17.82 16.94 -18.56
N SER A 240 17.17 17.94 -19.16
CA SER A 240 17.72 19.31 -19.26
C SER A 240 17.91 19.97 -17.89
N MET A 241 17.12 19.57 -16.88
CA MET A 241 17.25 20.00 -15.49
C MET A 241 18.31 19.20 -14.70
N GLY A 242 19.10 18.33 -15.37
CA GLY A 242 20.19 17.56 -14.75
C GLY A 242 19.77 16.25 -14.10
N VAL A 243 18.54 15.78 -14.31
CA VAL A 243 18.08 14.47 -13.77
C VAL A 243 18.63 13.35 -14.66
N ASN A 244 19.39 12.43 -14.07
CA ASN A 244 19.80 11.21 -14.75
C ASN A 244 18.60 10.26 -14.83
N ILE A 245 17.95 10.22 -16.01
CA ILE A 245 16.70 9.47 -16.22
C ILE A 245 16.85 7.97 -15.96
N LYS A 246 17.98 7.36 -16.36
CA LYS A 246 18.21 5.92 -16.14
C LYS A 246 18.26 5.57 -14.67
N THR A 247 19.04 6.30 -13.88
CA THR A 247 19.17 6.11 -12.44
C THR A 247 17.84 6.45 -11.72
N PHE A 248 17.19 7.53 -12.12
CA PHE A 248 15.92 7.96 -11.55
C PHE A 248 14.82 6.91 -11.72
N ARG A 249 14.69 6.33 -12.90
CA ARG A 249 13.75 5.23 -13.19
C ARG A 249 13.99 4.02 -12.30
N VAL A 250 15.25 3.60 -12.15
CA VAL A 250 15.62 2.49 -11.26
C VAL A 250 15.23 2.79 -9.81
N ILE A 251 15.49 4.00 -9.32
CA ILE A 251 15.12 4.41 -7.95
C ILE A 251 13.61 4.38 -7.75
N LEU A 252 12.80 4.88 -8.69
CA LEU A 252 11.35 4.84 -8.61
C LEU A 252 10.81 3.41 -8.49
N ILE A 253 11.30 2.50 -9.34
CA ILE A 253 10.92 1.09 -9.31
C ILE A 253 11.32 0.46 -7.97
N LEU A 254 12.57 0.66 -7.52
CA LEU A 254 13.07 0.09 -6.27
C LEU A 254 12.27 0.57 -5.05
N LEU A 255 12.03 1.87 -4.92
CA LEU A 255 11.26 2.42 -3.79
C LEU A 255 9.82 1.90 -3.80
N SER A 256 9.18 1.91 -4.97
CA SER A 256 7.83 1.34 -5.11
C SER A 256 7.79 -0.13 -4.74
N SER A 257 8.77 -0.91 -5.21
CA SER A 257 8.83 -2.35 -4.96
C SER A 257 9.11 -2.67 -3.50
N ILE A 258 10.00 -1.92 -2.82
CA ILE A 258 10.27 -2.08 -1.38
C ILE A 258 9.00 -1.80 -0.57
N LEU A 259 8.29 -0.71 -0.88
CA LEU A 259 7.02 -0.38 -0.22
C LEU A 259 5.97 -1.48 -0.43
N SER A 260 5.79 -1.92 -1.68
CA SER A 260 4.82 -2.97 -2.01
C SER A 260 5.22 -4.34 -1.44
N ALA A 261 6.51 -4.70 -1.49
CA ALA A 261 7.03 -5.93 -0.90
C ALA A 261 6.81 -5.97 0.61
N CYS A 262 7.05 -4.84 1.30
CA CYS A 262 6.77 -4.71 2.72
C CYS A 262 5.28 -4.96 3.02
N VAL A 263 4.38 -4.35 2.25
CA VAL A 263 2.93 -4.58 2.42
C VAL A 263 2.58 -6.04 2.21
N THR A 264 3.01 -6.62 1.10
CA THR A 264 2.68 -8.01 0.75
C THR A 264 3.29 -9.01 1.74
N ALA A 265 4.48 -8.73 2.24
CA ALA A 265 5.16 -9.59 3.22
C ALA A 265 4.42 -9.64 4.57
N PHE A 266 3.93 -8.51 5.07
CA PHE A 266 3.24 -8.47 6.36
C PHE A 266 1.75 -8.77 6.24
N ALA A 267 1.04 -8.11 5.34
CA ALA A 267 -0.42 -8.18 5.25
C ALA A 267 -0.93 -9.07 4.12
N GLY A 268 -0.07 -9.66 3.31
CA GLY A 268 -0.46 -10.32 2.07
C GLY A 268 -0.80 -9.34 0.95
N PRO A 269 -1.18 -9.84 -0.23
CA PRO A 269 -1.59 -9.00 -1.35
C PRO A 269 -2.83 -8.16 -1.03
N ILE A 270 -2.77 -6.85 -1.25
CA ILE A 270 -3.92 -5.93 -1.11
C ILE A 270 -4.15 -5.23 -2.44
N SER A 271 -5.38 -5.31 -2.95
CA SER A 271 -5.74 -4.79 -4.28
C SER A 271 -6.22 -3.33 -4.24
N PHE A 272 -6.17 -2.65 -5.38
CA PHE A 272 -6.75 -1.33 -5.70
C PHE A 272 -6.22 -0.12 -4.91
N VAL A 273 -5.72 -0.25 -3.70
CA VAL A 273 -5.26 0.88 -2.86
C VAL A 273 -4.21 1.72 -3.58
N GLY A 274 -3.20 1.05 -4.18
CA GLY A 274 -2.14 1.73 -4.93
C GLY A 274 -2.59 2.42 -6.22
N ILE A 275 -3.77 2.11 -6.74
CA ILE A 275 -4.34 2.77 -7.94
C ILE A 275 -5.30 3.88 -7.52
N ALA A 276 -6.27 3.56 -6.67
CA ALA A 276 -7.36 4.45 -6.31
C ALA A 276 -6.92 5.65 -5.46
N VAL A 277 -6.09 5.39 -4.44
CA VAL A 277 -5.75 6.43 -3.44
C VAL A 277 -4.90 7.58 -4.01
N PRO A 278 -3.86 7.36 -4.85
CA PRO A 278 -3.13 8.47 -5.46
C PRO A 278 -4.02 9.37 -6.34
N PHE A 279 -5.00 8.78 -7.00
CA PHE A 279 -6.00 9.55 -7.76
C PHE A 279 -6.87 10.40 -6.84
N LEU A 280 -7.41 9.81 -5.76
CA LEU A 280 -8.20 10.55 -4.77
C LEU A 280 -7.40 11.69 -4.14
N ALA A 281 -6.13 11.46 -3.81
CA ALA A 281 -5.26 12.48 -3.26
C ALA A 281 -5.08 13.65 -4.23
N ARG A 282 -4.68 13.39 -5.48
CA ARG A 282 -4.56 14.44 -6.49
C ARG A 282 -5.88 15.23 -6.67
N LYS A 283 -7.01 14.54 -6.66
CA LYS A 283 -8.34 15.17 -6.79
C LYS A 283 -8.69 16.02 -5.55
N ALA A 284 -8.44 15.51 -4.35
CA ALA A 284 -8.73 16.22 -3.10
C ALA A 284 -7.87 17.49 -2.96
N PHE A 285 -6.56 17.36 -3.15
CA PHE A 285 -5.64 18.50 -3.08
C PHE A 285 -5.74 19.44 -4.29
N GLY A 286 -6.26 18.96 -5.44
CA GLY A 286 -6.34 19.75 -6.68
C GLY A 286 -4.98 20.12 -7.24
N THR A 287 -3.98 19.26 -7.02
CA THR A 287 -2.61 19.48 -7.48
C THR A 287 -1.91 18.15 -7.78
N SER A 288 -0.95 18.21 -8.70
CA SER A 288 -0.02 17.10 -8.95
C SER A 288 1.37 17.34 -8.34
N LYS A 289 1.58 18.46 -7.61
CA LYS A 289 2.89 18.79 -7.01
C LYS A 289 3.32 17.70 -6.02
N PRO A 290 4.45 17.00 -6.25
CA PRO A 290 4.86 15.85 -5.44
C PRO A 290 5.05 16.18 -3.96
N ILE A 291 5.55 17.37 -3.64
CA ILE A 291 5.76 17.81 -2.25
C ILE A 291 4.48 17.80 -1.40
N VAL A 292 3.30 17.94 -2.03
CA VAL A 292 1.98 17.88 -1.38
C VAL A 292 1.37 16.50 -1.55
N VAL A 293 1.50 15.92 -2.75
CA VAL A 293 0.86 14.65 -3.09
C VAL A 293 1.50 13.47 -2.39
N ILE A 294 2.83 13.47 -2.17
CA ILE A 294 3.53 12.38 -1.46
C ILE A 294 2.97 12.20 -0.04
N PRO A 295 3.03 13.20 0.87
CA PRO A 295 2.46 13.04 2.20
C PRO A 295 0.93 12.88 2.15
N GLY A 296 0.25 13.61 1.26
CA GLY A 296 -1.21 13.49 1.11
C GLY A 296 -1.67 12.09 0.72
N THR A 297 -0.96 11.44 -0.21
CA THR A 297 -1.25 10.06 -0.63
C THR A 297 -0.98 9.06 0.49
N PHE A 298 0.11 9.24 1.23
CA PHE A 298 0.42 8.37 2.36
C PHE A 298 -0.66 8.44 3.44
N PHE A 299 -1.03 9.64 3.91
CA PHE A 299 -2.07 9.81 4.91
C PHE A 299 -3.45 9.34 4.42
N MET A 300 -3.80 9.62 3.18
CA MET A 300 -5.07 9.17 2.61
C MET A 300 -5.12 7.64 2.50
N GLY A 301 -4.00 6.99 2.14
CA GLY A 301 -3.88 5.54 2.12
C GLY A 301 -3.98 4.90 3.49
N ALA A 302 -3.38 5.55 4.50
CA ALA A 302 -3.51 5.12 5.89
C ALA A 302 -4.98 5.12 6.32
N VAL A 303 -5.68 6.24 6.14
CA VAL A 303 -7.11 6.38 6.47
C VAL A 303 -7.96 5.39 5.69
N PHE A 304 -7.73 5.25 4.38
CA PHE A 304 -8.48 4.32 3.52
C PHE A 304 -8.37 2.87 4.00
N CYS A 305 -7.16 2.39 4.28
CA CYS A 305 -6.96 1.02 4.76
C CYS A 305 -7.51 0.80 6.17
N MET A 306 -7.43 1.79 7.06
CA MET A 306 -8.06 1.72 8.39
C MET A 306 -9.59 1.62 8.31
N ILE A 307 -10.22 2.36 7.38
CA ILE A 307 -11.66 2.26 7.12
C ILE A 307 -11.99 0.88 6.55
N CYS A 308 -11.22 0.40 5.56
CA CYS A 308 -11.43 -0.93 5.00
C CYS A 308 -11.28 -2.04 6.04
N ASP A 309 -10.29 -1.95 6.95
CA ASP A 309 -10.12 -2.92 8.03
C ASP A 309 -11.26 -2.88 9.03
N LEU A 310 -11.78 -1.70 9.35
CA LEU A 310 -12.97 -1.54 10.20
C LEU A 310 -14.19 -2.22 9.57
N ILE A 311 -14.44 -1.97 8.29
CA ILE A 311 -15.54 -2.60 7.54
C ILE A 311 -15.33 -4.12 7.49
N ALA A 312 -14.12 -4.59 7.19
CA ALA A 312 -13.81 -6.03 7.12
C ALA A 312 -14.15 -6.77 8.41
N ARG A 313 -13.96 -6.13 9.57
CA ARG A 313 -14.26 -6.72 10.88
C ARG A 313 -15.72 -6.61 11.30
N MET A 314 -16.42 -5.59 10.83
CA MET A 314 -17.75 -5.24 11.39
C MET A 314 -18.90 -5.66 10.47
N ALA A 315 -18.68 -5.72 9.15
CA ALA A 315 -19.76 -5.90 8.17
C ALA A 315 -20.54 -7.23 8.34
N LEU A 316 -19.85 -8.30 8.71
CA LEU A 316 -20.44 -9.63 8.87
C LEU A 316 -20.01 -10.28 10.21
N ALA A 317 -19.77 -9.48 11.26
CA ALA A 317 -19.34 -10.00 12.54
C ALA A 317 -20.27 -11.16 13.03
N PRO A 318 -19.75 -12.26 13.57
CA PRO A 318 -18.36 -12.47 14.01
C PRO A 318 -17.37 -12.93 12.92
N VAL A 319 -17.82 -13.11 11.67
CA VAL A 319 -16.96 -13.51 10.53
C VAL A 319 -16.23 -12.27 10.02
N GLU A 320 -14.89 -12.33 9.97
CA GLU A 320 -14.07 -11.26 9.39
C GLU A 320 -13.95 -11.45 7.87
N LEU A 321 -14.22 -10.38 7.12
CA LEU A 321 -13.95 -10.35 5.68
C LEU A 321 -12.46 -10.16 5.42
N ASN A 322 -11.99 -10.68 4.30
CA ASN A 322 -10.64 -10.44 3.83
C ASN A 322 -10.46 -8.98 3.39
N ILE A 323 -9.31 -8.37 3.71
CA ILE A 323 -9.07 -6.96 3.41
C ILE A 323 -9.11 -6.67 1.92
N SER A 324 -8.58 -7.58 1.07
CA SER A 324 -8.60 -7.42 -0.39
C SER A 324 -10.01 -7.39 -0.97
N THR A 325 -10.96 -8.11 -0.38
CA THR A 325 -12.37 -8.06 -0.78
C THR A 325 -12.95 -6.67 -0.56
N VAL A 326 -12.75 -6.11 0.63
CA VAL A 326 -13.27 -4.78 0.97
C VAL A 326 -12.60 -3.69 0.13
N THR A 327 -11.26 -3.74 0.00
CA THR A 327 -10.53 -2.76 -0.82
C THR A 327 -10.89 -2.87 -2.30
N SER A 328 -11.26 -4.06 -2.80
CA SER A 328 -11.74 -4.24 -4.18
C SER A 328 -13.12 -3.64 -4.37
N ILE A 329 -14.06 -3.90 -3.46
CA ILE A 329 -15.42 -3.36 -3.52
C ILE A 329 -15.43 -1.83 -3.48
N LEU A 330 -14.58 -1.22 -2.65
CA LEU A 330 -14.49 0.23 -2.54
C LEU A 330 -13.58 0.86 -3.60
N GLY A 331 -12.48 0.17 -3.96
CA GLY A 331 -11.47 0.71 -4.86
C GLY A 331 -11.82 0.60 -6.34
N ALA A 332 -12.44 -0.51 -6.77
CA ALA A 332 -12.77 -0.70 -8.18
C ALA A 332 -13.74 0.37 -8.72
N PRO A 333 -14.82 0.78 -8.03
CA PRO A 333 -15.67 1.89 -8.48
C PRO A 333 -14.91 3.22 -8.64
N ILE A 334 -13.93 3.48 -7.75
CA ILE A 334 -13.10 4.70 -7.85
C ILE A 334 -12.24 4.65 -9.12
N VAL A 335 -11.67 3.49 -9.44
CA VAL A 335 -10.86 3.31 -10.66
C VAL A 335 -11.73 3.42 -11.92
N ILE A 336 -12.93 2.85 -11.92
CA ILE A 336 -13.89 2.99 -13.03
C ILE A 336 -14.24 4.47 -13.22
N TYR A 337 -14.59 5.17 -12.14
CA TYR A 337 -14.88 6.61 -12.20
C TYR A 337 -13.69 7.43 -12.73
N MET A 338 -12.46 7.04 -12.40
CA MET A 338 -11.24 7.69 -12.90
C MET A 338 -11.09 7.53 -14.42
N MET A 339 -11.53 6.41 -14.99
CA MET A 339 -11.41 6.11 -16.43
C MET A 339 -12.48 6.79 -17.27
N ILE A 340 -13.59 7.25 -16.68
CA ILE A 340 -14.64 7.95 -17.41
C ILE A 340 -14.10 9.33 -17.86
N PRO A 341 -13.99 9.59 -19.17
CA PRO A 341 -13.58 10.89 -19.66
C PRO A 341 -14.58 11.94 -19.17
N LYS A 342 -14.11 12.96 -18.47
CA LYS A 342 -14.97 14.13 -18.25
C LYS A 342 -15.23 14.73 -19.60
N GLY A 343 -16.47 14.58 -20.06
CA GLY A 343 -16.91 15.15 -21.34
C GLY A 343 -16.41 16.58 -21.46
N GLY A 344 -15.57 16.80 -22.46
CA GLY A 344 -15.03 18.12 -22.72
C GLY A 344 -16.18 19.06 -22.99
N ARG A 345 -16.32 20.06 -22.15
CA ARG A 345 -16.92 21.31 -22.66
C ARG A 345 -15.92 21.78 -23.72
N LYS A 346 -16.34 21.59 -24.99
CA LYS A 346 -15.80 22.31 -26.15
C LYS A 346 -15.90 23.80 -25.92
#